data_e1e71afe8f2da2530e6c2ac35d385acc
#
_entry.id   e1e71afe8f2da2530e6c2ac35d385acc
#
_cell.length_a   1.000
_cell.length_b   1.000
_cell.length_c   1.000
_cell.angle_alpha   90.00
_cell.angle_beta   90.00
_cell.angle_gamma   90.00
#
_symmetry.space_group_name_H-M   'P 1'
#
loop_
_entity.id
_entity.type
_entity.pdbx_description
1 polymer ?
#
loop_
_entity_poly.entity_id
_entity_poly.type
_entity_poly.pdbx_seq_one_letter_code
_entity_poly.pdbx_strand_id
1 'polypeptide(L)'
;MSIDKQKEPEYLLYCFAQSGNAYKVAQLLETVGVQRGQPPHQPLWRARFVDFFNGETRTPEYRAINVMGEVPVLEFGGQRLSQSGAILETLAARLDAFGPRNEAERAEVLRWLLFDNHKFTSYTATYRFMRNFARSPDPAVLDFFRARCEGAWNVLNAHLAGRDYVLGERPTIADFSLAGYVFFDDEIGVHWRKEYPHIHAWMERLRALPGWKHPYELMPGHPLPKAAG
;
A
#
# COMPACT_ATOMS: atom_id res chain seq x y z
N MET A 1 -34.20 23.75 -11.42
CA MET A 1 -33.48 22.72 -10.64
C MET A 1 -32.05 22.63 -11.18
N SER A 2 -31.10 23.27 -10.51
CA SER A 2 -29.67 23.17 -10.85
C SER A 2 -29.21 21.79 -10.51
N ILE A 3 -28.79 20.97 -11.49
CA ILE A 3 -28.13 19.71 -11.29
C ILE A 3 -26.77 20.09 -10.71
N ASP A 4 -26.60 19.85 -9.40
CA ASP A 4 -25.35 20.03 -8.71
C ASP A 4 -24.32 19.10 -9.40
N LYS A 5 -23.46 19.69 -10.25
CA LYS A 5 -22.37 18.95 -10.87
C LYS A 5 -21.47 18.51 -9.72
N GLN A 6 -21.58 17.24 -9.32
CA GLN A 6 -20.66 16.65 -8.36
C GLN A 6 -19.24 16.99 -8.82
N LYS A 7 -18.52 17.72 -8.00
CA LYS A 7 -17.13 18.08 -8.26
C LYS A 7 -16.35 16.77 -8.37
N GLU A 8 -15.66 16.56 -9.48
CA GLU A 8 -14.79 15.39 -9.66
C GLU A 8 -13.78 15.31 -8.51
N PRO A 9 -13.47 14.11 -8.01
CA PRO A 9 -12.48 13.96 -6.97
C PRO A 9 -11.11 14.47 -7.44
N GLU A 10 -10.31 14.99 -6.52
CA GLU A 10 -8.99 15.56 -6.85
C GLU A 10 -8.02 14.48 -7.35
N TYR A 11 -8.19 13.23 -6.87
CA TYR A 11 -7.31 12.12 -7.18
C TYR A 11 -8.08 10.92 -7.72
N LEU A 12 -7.61 10.36 -8.85
CA LEU A 12 -8.06 9.08 -9.40
C LEU A 12 -6.94 8.05 -9.25
N LEU A 13 -7.20 7.00 -8.49
CA LEU A 13 -6.24 5.93 -8.23
C LEU A 13 -6.58 4.67 -9.01
N TYR A 14 -5.73 4.27 -9.94
CA TYR A 14 -5.78 2.99 -10.64
C TYR A 14 -5.28 1.90 -9.68
N CYS A 15 -6.15 0.99 -9.28
CA CYS A 15 -5.87 0.04 -8.22
C CYS A 15 -6.72 -1.23 -8.32
N PHE A 16 -6.36 -2.21 -7.52
CA PHE A 16 -7.21 -3.36 -7.17
C PHE A 16 -6.86 -3.83 -5.75
N ALA A 17 -7.81 -4.42 -5.04
CA ALA A 17 -7.71 -4.69 -3.60
C ALA A 17 -6.57 -5.64 -3.22
N GLN A 18 -6.19 -6.58 -4.10
CA GLN A 18 -5.08 -7.49 -3.88
C GLN A 18 -3.69 -6.82 -4.01
N SER A 19 -3.63 -5.57 -4.47
CA SER A 19 -2.37 -4.84 -4.59
C SER A 19 -2.03 -4.08 -3.31
N GLY A 20 -1.10 -4.59 -2.53
CA GLY A 20 -0.58 -3.86 -1.37
C GLY A 20 0.11 -2.54 -1.75
N ASN A 21 0.74 -2.46 -2.93
CA ASN A 21 1.31 -1.20 -3.40
C ASN A 21 0.24 -0.12 -3.68
N ALA A 22 -0.94 -0.52 -4.18
CA ALA A 22 -2.06 0.40 -4.34
C ALA A 22 -2.67 0.77 -2.97
N TYR A 23 -2.73 -0.19 -2.04
CA TYR A 23 -3.23 0.03 -0.69
C TYR A 23 -2.46 1.13 0.05
N LYS A 24 -1.13 1.19 -0.07
CA LYS A 24 -0.30 2.26 0.51
C LYS A 24 -0.85 3.65 0.20
N VAL A 25 -1.16 3.86 -1.07
CA VAL A 25 -1.67 5.14 -1.60
C VAL A 25 -3.12 5.37 -1.20
N ALA A 26 -3.97 4.36 -1.37
CA ALA A 26 -5.40 4.42 -1.02
C ALA A 26 -5.59 4.76 0.47
N GLN A 27 -4.85 4.09 1.36
CA GLN A 27 -4.96 4.31 2.80
C GLN A 27 -4.50 5.71 3.21
N LEU A 28 -3.43 6.24 2.61
CA LEU A 28 -2.99 7.62 2.88
C LEU A 28 -4.07 8.62 2.44
N LEU A 29 -4.61 8.48 1.23
CA LEU A 29 -5.66 9.37 0.71
C LEU A 29 -6.93 9.30 1.56
N GLU A 30 -7.34 8.10 1.99
CA GLU A 30 -8.51 7.91 2.85
C GLU A 30 -8.29 8.57 4.21
N THR A 31 -7.14 8.33 4.84
CA THR A 31 -6.80 8.93 6.13
C THR A 31 -6.82 10.46 6.07
N VAL A 32 -6.21 11.06 5.05
CA VAL A 32 -6.23 12.53 4.87
C VAL A 32 -7.63 13.04 4.58
N GLY A 33 -8.40 12.33 3.75
CA GLY A 33 -9.78 12.69 3.45
C GLY A 33 -10.65 12.77 4.71
N VAL A 34 -10.57 11.76 5.56
CA VAL A 34 -11.31 11.72 6.84
C VAL A 34 -10.81 12.80 7.80
N GLN A 35 -9.49 13.01 7.95
CA GLN A 35 -8.93 14.07 8.79
C GLN A 35 -9.37 15.47 8.36
N ARG A 36 -9.59 15.69 7.07
CA ARG A 36 -10.09 16.95 6.52
C ARG A 36 -11.61 17.09 6.55
N GLY A 37 -12.32 16.09 7.07
CA GLY A 37 -13.78 16.07 7.12
C GLY A 37 -14.44 16.02 5.73
N GLN A 38 -13.78 15.39 4.75
CA GLN A 38 -14.35 15.22 3.41
C GLN A 38 -15.64 14.40 3.49
N PRO A 39 -16.76 14.92 2.98
CA PRO A 39 -18.03 14.21 3.05
C PRO A 39 -18.04 13.04 2.06
N PRO A 40 -18.78 11.95 2.34
CA PRO A 40 -18.82 10.75 1.47
C PRO A 40 -19.24 11.02 0.03
N HIS A 41 -20.05 12.07 -0.23
CA HIS A 41 -20.49 12.45 -1.57
C HIS A 41 -19.46 13.32 -2.34
N GLN A 42 -18.40 13.77 -1.67
CA GLN A 42 -17.26 14.49 -2.26
C GLN A 42 -15.94 13.95 -1.72
N PRO A 43 -15.61 12.69 -2.00
CA PRO A 43 -14.39 12.08 -1.50
C PRO A 43 -13.15 12.75 -2.11
N LEU A 44 -12.05 12.75 -1.36
CA LEU A 44 -10.75 13.27 -1.83
C LEU A 44 -10.25 12.49 -3.05
N TRP A 45 -10.52 11.19 -3.09
CA TRP A 45 -10.06 10.28 -4.13
C TRP A 45 -11.14 9.32 -4.59
N ARG A 46 -10.93 8.71 -5.75
CA ARG A 46 -11.78 7.65 -6.29
C ARG A 46 -10.92 6.53 -6.85
N ALA A 47 -11.37 5.29 -6.68
CA ALA A 47 -10.74 4.13 -7.27
C ALA A 47 -11.17 3.95 -8.74
N ARG A 48 -10.19 3.67 -9.61
CA ARG A 48 -10.39 3.07 -10.92
C ARG A 48 -9.89 1.64 -10.86
N PHE A 49 -10.81 0.69 -10.92
CA PHE A 49 -10.46 -0.74 -10.92
C PHE A 49 -9.59 -1.11 -12.11
N VAL A 50 -8.54 -1.90 -11.84
CA VAL A 50 -7.66 -2.48 -12.85
C VAL A 50 -7.81 -3.99 -12.82
N ASP A 51 -8.22 -4.58 -13.93
CA ASP A 51 -8.43 -6.01 -14.09
C ASP A 51 -7.10 -6.76 -14.28
N PHE A 52 -6.29 -6.79 -13.22
CA PHE A 52 -4.94 -7.30 -13.22
C PHE A 52 -4.87 -8.78 -13.59
N PHE A 53 -5.73 -9.63 -13.00
CA PHE A 53 -5.67 -11.08 -13.22
C PHE A 53 -6.11 -11.49 -14.62
N ASN A 54 -6.92 -10.67 -15.29
CA ASN A 54 -7.28 -10.85 -16.70
C ASN A 54 -6.34 -10.11 -17.66
N GLY A 55 -5.27 -9.53 -17.15
CA GLY A 55 -4.15 -9.02 -17.96
C GLY A 55 -4.30 -7.59 -18.47
N GLU A 56 -5.21 -6.77 -17.92
CA GLU A 56 -5.38 -5.37 -18.33
C GLU A 56 -4.06 -4.60 -18.35
N THR A 57 -3.19 -4.81 -17.35
CA THR A 57 -1.89 -4.13 -17.26
C THR A 57 -0.92 -4.44 -18.40
N ARG A 58 -1.20 -5.49 -19.20
CA ARG A 58 -0.37 -5.93 -20.34
C ARG A 58 -0.85 -5.34 -21.65
N THR A 59 -2.05 -4.74 -21.69
CA THR A 59 -2.62 -4.18 -22.92
C THR A 59 -1.88 -2.93 -23.37
N PRO A 60 -1.85 -2.63 -24.68
CA PRO A 60 -1.28 -1.38 -25.19
C PRO A 60 -1.91 -0.13 -24.58
N GLU A 61 -3.23 -0.15 -24.35
CA GLU A 61 -4.00 0.95 -23.77
C GLU A 61 -3.53 1.25 -22.35
N TYR A 62 -3.34 0.21 -21.51
CA TYR A 62 -2.81 0.40 -20.17
C TYR A 62 -1.33 0.84 -20.18
N ARG A 63 -0.54 0.28 -21.10
CA ARG A 63 0.88 0.68 -21.29
C ARG A 63 1.02 2.15 -21.71
N ALA A 64 0.05 2.72 -22.37
CA ALA A 64 0.00 4.16 -22.67
C ALA A 64 -0.30 5.01 -21.42
N ILE A 65 -0.95 4.42 -20.39
CA ILE A 65 -1.16 5.06 -19.09
C ILE A 65 0.10 4.95 -18.23
N ASN A 66 0.68 3.75 -18.16
CA ASN A 66 1.88 3.44 -17.41
C ASN A 66 2.74 2.43 -18.17
N VAL A 67 3.87 2.88 -18.72
CA VAL A 67 4.80 2.05 -19.49
C VAL A 67 5.30 0.83 -18.70
N MET A 68 5.34 0.91 -17.37
CA MET A 68 5.77 -0.21 -16.51
C MET A 68 4.72 -1.32 -16.44
N GLY A 69 3.43 -1.04 -16.78
CA GLY A 69 2.34 -2.02 -16.72
C GLY A 69 2.03 -2.51 -15.32
N GLU A 70 2.09 -1.62 -14.36
CA GLU A 70 1.92 -1.91 -12.93
C GLU A 70 0.89 -0.96 -12.31
N VAL A 71 0.37 -1.34 -11.15
CA VAL A 71 -0.40 -0.49 -10.25
C VAL A 71 0.38 -0.25 -8.95
N PRO A 72 0.15 0.88 -8.26
CA PRO A 72 -0.80 1.96 -8.56
C PRO A 72 -0.33 2.92 -9.65
N VAL A 73 -1.31 3.60 -10.26
CA VAL A 73 -1.11 4.86 -10.96
C VAL A 73 -2.03 5.89 -10.33
N LEU A 74 -1.51 7.05 -10.01
CA LEU A 74 -2.30 8.19 -9.51
C LEU A 74 -2.45 9.23 -10.62
N GLU A 75 -3.69 9.60 -10.91
CA GLU A 75 -4.03 10.69 -11.83
C GLU A 75 -4.53 11.90 -11.03
N PHE A 76 -3.95 13.08 -11.27
CA PHE A 76 -4.29 14.33 -10.62
C PHE A 76 -3.82 15.51 -11.45
N GLY A 77 -4.62 16.55 -11.55
CA GLY A 77 -4.25 17.78 -12.27
C GLY A 77 -3.79 17.55 -13.72
N GLY A 78 -4.33 16.57 -14.42
CA GLY A 78 -3.93 16.18 -15.78
C GLY A 78 -2.60 15.42 -15.88
N GLN A 79 -1.98 15.06 -14.76
CA GLN A 79 -0.74 14.29 -14.69
C GLN A 79 -1.01 12.87 -14.24
N ARG A 80 -0.12 11.95 -14.61
CA ARG A 80 -0.11 10.56 -14.15
C ARG A 80 1.23 10.22 -13.52
N LEU A 81 1.19 9.60 -12.36
CA LEU A 81 2.39 9.17 -11.64
C LEU A 81 2.23 7.70 -11.23
N SER A 82 3.25 6.91 -11.48
CA SER A 82 3.37 5.53 -11.03
C SER A 82 4.47 5.38 -9.99
N GLN A 83 4.64 4.17 -9.42
CA GLN A 83 5.51 3.84 -8.30
C GLN A 83 4.99 4.39 -6.96
N SER A 84 4.53 3.47 -6.09
CA SER A 84 3.86 3.84 -4.82
C SER A 84 4.70 4.77 -3.94
N GLY A 85 6.02 4.58 -3.86
CA GLY A 85 6.91 5.45 -3.10
C GLY A 85 6.96 6.88 -3.65
N ALA A 86 7.03 7.05 -4.98
CA ALA A 86 6.99 8.37 -5.62
C ALA A 86 5.64 9.06 -5.44
N ILE A 87 4.55 8.27 -5.50
CA ILE A 87 3.20 8.77 -5.26
C ILE A 87 3.05 9.25 -3.81
N LEU A 88 3.52 8.46 -2.84
CA LEU A 88 3.45 8.81 -1.42
C LEU A 88 4.22 10.11 -1.12
N GLU A 89 5.43 10.26 -1.66
CA GLU A 89 6.24 11.49 -1.51
C GLU A 89 5.53 12.71 -2.11
N THR A 90 4.97 12.54 -3.32
CA THR A 90 4.22 13.61 -3.99
C THR A 90 2.96 13.99 -3.20
N LEU A 91 2.20 13.01 -2.70
CA LEU A 91 1.00 13.28 -1.90
C LEU A 91 1.35 13.92 -0.56
N ALA A 92 2.42 13.49 0.11
CA ALA A 92 2.85 14.08 1.36
C ALA A 92 3.14 15.57 1.21
N ALA A 93 3.84 15.97 0.14
CA ALA A 93 4.15 17.35 -0.16
C ALA A 93 2.90 18.16 -0.55
N ARG A 94 2.02 17.60 -1.43
CA ARG A 94 0.82 18.30 -1.90
C ARG A 94 -0.25 18.47 -0.83
N LEU A 95 -0.39 17.47 0.04
CA LEU A 95 -1.40 17.45 1.08
C LEU A 95 -0.91 18.01 2.41
N ASP A 96 0.38 18.34 2.52
CA ASP A 96 1.04 18.77 3.77
C ASP A 96 0.72 17.78 4.92
N ALA A 97 0.86 16.48 4.65
CA ALA A 97 0.47 15.43 5.57
C ALA A 97 1.43 14.24 5.51
N PHE A 98 1.82 13.73 6.67
CA PHE A 98 2.67 12.54 6.84
C PHE A 98 4.07 12.63 6.19
N GLY A 99 4.46 13.80 5.71
CA GLY A 99 5.79 14.05 5.14
C GLY A 99 6.89 14.26 6.18
N PRO A 100 8.15 14.29 5.74
CA PRO A 100 9.28 14.67 6.59
C PRO A 100 9.21 16.14 6.98
N ARG A 101 9.60 16.46 8.23
CA ARG A 101 9.59 17.84 8.77
C ARG A 101 10.89 18.60 8.52
N ASN A 102 11.97 17.89 8.23
CA ASN A 102 13.30 18.45 7.99
C ASN A 102 14.14 17.51 7.12
N GLU A 103 15.36 17.93 6.77
CA GLU A 103 16.26 17.16 5.90
C GLU A 103 16.70 15.82 6.51
N ALA A 104 16.89 15.74 7.83
CA ALA A 104 17.25 14.49 8.50
C ALA A 104 16.10 13.47 8.42
N GLU A 105 14.87 13.90 8.70
CA GLU A 105 13.67 13.04 8.50
C GLU A 105 13.49 12.67 7.02
N ARG A 106 13.78 13.58 6.08
CA ARG A 106 13.69 13.28 4.64
C ARG A 106 14.63 12.15 4.25
N ALA A 107 15.87 12.17 4.71
CA ALA A 107 16.84 11.10 4.47
C ALA A 107 16.36 9.76 5.07
N GLU A 108 15.79 9.78 6.28
CA GLU A 108 15.24 8.59 6.92
C GLU A 108 13.99 8.06 6.20
N VAL A 109 13.05 8.90 5.81
CA VAL A 109 11.89 8.52 4.99
C VAL A 109 12.37 7.84 3.71
N LEU A 110 13.28 8.47 2.97
CA LEU A 110 13.81 7.90 1.72
C LEU A 110 14.49 6.54 1.96
N ARG A 111 15.28 6.43 3.03
CA ARG A 111 15.94 5.16 3.41
C ARG A 111 14.91 4.03 3.61
N TRP A 112 13.81 4.31 4.30
CA TRP A 112 12.75 3.31 4.53
C TRP A 112 11.91 3.02 3.31
N LEU A 113 11.62 4.01 2.46
CA LEU A 113 10.96 3.80 1.16
C LEU A 113 11.80 2.89 0.24
N LEU A 114 13.13 3.10 0.21
CA LEU A 114 14.04 2.24 -0.57
C LEU A 114 14.15 0.84 0.02
N PHE A 115 14.21 0.69 1.34
CA PHE A 115 14.20 -0.62 2.01
C PHE A 115 12.90 -1.37 1.73
N ASP A 116 11.77 -0.69 1.86
CA ASP A 116 10.45 -1.25 1.56
C ASP A 116 10.39 -1.76 0.12
N ASN A 117 10.68 -0.89 -0.83
CA ASN A 117 10.56 -1.22 -2.25
C ASN A 117 11.54 -2.32 -2.69
N HIS A 118 12.77 -2.31 -2.16
CA HIS A 118 13.80 -3.29 -2.54
C HIS A 118 13.64 -4.64 -1.84
N LYS A 119 13.21 -4.66 -0.59
CA LYS A 119 13.22 -5.88 0.25
C LYS A 119 11.86 -6.20 0.84
N PHE A 120 11.32 -5.33 1.69
CA PHE A 120 10.16 -5.64 2.51
C PHE A 120 8.93 -5.96 1.66
N THR A 121 8.47 -5.01 0.88
CA THR A 121 7.34 -5.20 -0.04
C THR A 121 7.67 -6.15 -1.18
N SER A 122 8.85 -6.02 -1.81
CA SER A 122 9.19 -6.83 -2.98
C SER A 122 9.15 -8.33 -2.66
N TYR A 123 9.74 -8.75 -1.54
CA TYR A 123 9.74 -10.15 -1.15
C TYR A 123 8.36 -10.60 -0.67
N THR A 124 7.70 -9.81 0.18
CA THR A 124 6.38 -10.16 0.74
C THR A 124 5.31 -10.26 -0.35
N ALA A 125 5.28 -9.32 -1.29
CA ALA A 125 4.36 -9.34 -2.41
C ALA A 125 4.57 -10.56 -3.31
N THR A 126 5.84 -10.85 -3.65
CA THR A 126 6.17 -12.00 -4.51
C THR A 126 5.85 -13.31 -3.82
N TYR A 127 6.23 -13.47 -2.55
CA TYR A 127 5.91 -14.65 -1.76
C TYR A 127 4.39 -14.88 -1.69
N ARG A 128 3.65 -13.84 -1.31
CA ARG A 128 2.19 -13.89 -1.24
C ARG A 128 1.57 -14.25 -2.59
N PHE A 129 2.03 -13.64 -3.69
CA PHE A 129 1.55 -13.96 -5.02
C PHE A 129 1.82 -15.42 -5.40
N MET A 130 3.02 -15.90 -5.19
CA MET A 130 3.40 -17.29 -5.48
C MET A 130 2.57 -18.28 -4.68
N ARG A 131 2.34 -17.99 -3.38
CA ARG A 131 1.60 -18.86 -2.48
C ARG A 131 0.10 -18.96 -2.81
N ASN A 132 -0.53 -17.87 -3.22
CA ASN A 132 -2.01 -17.82 -3.31
C ASN A 132 -2.56 -17.70 -4.74
N PHE A 133 -1.77 -17.21 -5.70
CA PHE A 133 -2.28 -16.89 -7.04
C PHE A 133 -1.51 -17.59 -8.17
N ALA A 134 -0.32 -18.10 -7.91
CA ALA A 134 0.44 -18.86 -8.91
C ALA A 134 -0.08 -20.31 -9.00
N ARG A 135 -0.07 -20.85 -10.23
CA ARG A 135 -0.38 -22.26 -10.45
C ARG A 135 0.84 -23.11 -10.09
N SER A 136 0.68 -24.05 -9.16
CA SER A 136 1.73 -25.02 -8.77
C SER A 136 3.11 -24.39 -8.52
N PRO A 137 3.25 -23.50 -7.53
CA PRO A 137 4.54 -22.89 -7.22
C PRO A 137 5.54 -23.96 -6.74
N ASP A 138 6.81 -23.84 -7.18
CA ASP A 138 7.87 -24.71 -6.71
C ASP A 138 8.12 -24.47 -5.20
N PRO A 139 8.10 -25.51 -4.35
CA PRO A 139 8.35 -25.38 -2.93
C PRO A 139 9.69 -24.71 -2.59
N ALA A 140 10.76 -25.01 -3.34
CA ALA A 140 12.06 -24.39 -3.11
C ALA A 140 12.05 -22.87 -3.38
N VAL A 141 11.25 -22.42 -4.34
CA VAL A 141 11.04 -20.99 -4.62
C VAL A 141 10.24 -20.33 -3.49
N LEU A 142 9.21 -21.01 -2.97
CA LEU A 142 8.44 -20.52 -1.82
C LEU A 142 9.34 -20.39 -0.57
N ASP A 143 10.15 -21.42 -0.28
CA ASP A 143 11.07 -21.41 0.87
C ASP A 143 12.12 -20.29 0.73
N PHE A 144 12.66 -20.09 -0.47
CA PHE A 144 13.60 -19.00 -0.75
C PHE A 144 12.98 -17.63 -0.46
N PHE A 145 11.77 -17.36 -0.97
CA PHE A 145 11.10 -16.09 -0.72
C PHE A 145 10.67 -15.94 0.73
N ARG A 146 10.21 -17.01 1.38
CA ARG A 146 9.88 -17.00 2.81
C ARG A 146 11.07 -16.56 3.65
N ALA A 147 12.24 -17.14 3.44
CA ALA A 147 13.46 -16.76 4.16
C ALA A 147 13.84 -15.28 3.90
N ARG A 148 13.64 -14.76 2.69
CA ARG A 148 13.86 -13.35 2.37
C ARG A 148 12.88 -12.42 3.09
N CYS A 149 11.61 -12.83 3.15
CA CYS A 149 10.59 -12.10 3.91
C CYS A 149 10.96 -12.04 5.39
N GLU A 150 11.28 -13.17 6.01
CA GLU A 150 11.67 -13.25 7.42
C GLU A 150 12.87 -12.36 7.75
N GLY A 151 13.88 -12.34 6.88
CA GLY A 151 15.00 -11.41 7.00
C GLY A 151 14.56 -9.94 7.01
N ALA A 152 13.65 -9.56 6.13
CA ALA A 152 13.13 -8.20 6.06
C ALA A 152 12.20 -7.87 7.24
N TRP A 153 11.33 -8.81 7.64
CA TRP A 153 10.44 -8.64 8.80
C TRP A 153 11.21 -8.51 10.10
N ASN A 154 12.29 -9.30 10.30
CA ASN A 154 13.16 -9.19 11.46
C ASN A 154 13.80 -7.80 11.57
N VAL A 155 14.24 -7.21 10.47
CA VAL A 155 14.79 -5.84 10.44
C VAL A 155 13.75 -4.83 10.93
N LEU A 156 12.53 -4.88 10.38
CA LEU A 156 11.47 -3.95 10.79
C LEU A 156 11.04 -4.20 12.23
N ASN A 157 10.86 -5.45 12.64
CA ASN A 157 10.46 -5.79 14.00
C ASN A 157 11.48 -5.29 15.04
N ALA A 158 12.77 -5.49 14.79
CA ALA A 158 13.82 -4.99 15.66
C ALA A 158 13.88 -3.46 15.70
N HIS A 159 13.65 -2.81 14.55
CA HIS A 159 13.64 -1.35 14.49
C HIS A 159 12.47 -0.72 15.27
N LEU A 160 11.31 -1.36 15.25
CA LEU A 160 10.10 -0.90 15.95
C LEU A 160 10.14 -1.15 17.48
N ALA A 161 11.15 -1.86 18.00
CA ALA A 161 11.30 -2.05 19.44
C ALA A 161 11.48 -0.67 20.11
N GLY A 162 10.52 -0.31 20.98
CA GLY A 162 10.51 0.98 21.69
C GLY A 162 10.15 2.19 20.82
N ARG A 163 9.57 1.97 19.63
CA ARG A 163 9.07 3.03 18.75
C ARG A 163 7.59 2.83 18.44
N ASP A 164 6.85 3.92 18.37
CA ASP A 164 5.45 3.89 17.96
C ASP A 164 5.31 3.73 16.45
N TYR A 165 6.16 4.44 15.68
CA TYR A 165 6.20 4.44 14.22
C TYR A 165 7.64 4.38 13.71
N VAL A 166 7.81 4.20 12.42
CA VAL A 166 9.13 4.01 11.80
C VAL A 166 10.11 5.14 12.09
N LEU A 167 9.66 6.39 12.09
CA LEU A 167 10.49 7.54 12.43
C LEU A 167 10.36 8.01 13.89
N GLY A 168 9.67 7.28 14.77
CA GLY A 168 9.52 7.57 16.18
C GLY A 168 8.06 7.74 16.62
N GLU A 169 7.61 8.96 16.92
CA GLU A 169 6.35 9.20 17.66
C GLU A 169 5.13 9.43 16.75
N ARG A 170 5.30 9.64 15.46
CA ARG A 170 4.22 9.92 14.51
C ARG A 170 4.31 9.10 13.24
N PRO A 171 3.18 8.78 12.60
CA PRO A 171 3.19 8.13 11.30
C PRO A 171 3.74 9.06 10.21
N THR A 172 4.45 8.47 9.26
CA THR A 172 4.96 9.12 8.06
C THR A 172 4.66 8.26 6.83
N ILE A 173 4.94 8.76 5.65
CA ILE A 173 4.82 7.98 4.42
C ILE A 173 5.70 6.71 4.42
N ALA A 174 6.72 6.63 5.27
CA ALA A 174 7.48 5.40 5.48
C ALA A 174 6.61 4.30 6.11
N ASP A 175 5.74 4.67 7.06
CA ASP A 175 4.79 3.74 7.68
C ASP A 175 3.73 3.27 6.68
N PHE A 176 3.15 4.18 5.91
CA PHE A 176 2.20 3.82 4.84
C PHE A 176 2.85 2.91 3.78
N SER A 177 4.11 3.14 3.44
CA SER A 177 4.84 2.30 2.50
C SER A 177 5.00 0.87 3.04
N LEU A 178 5.54 0.71 4.23
CA LEU A 178 5.76 -0.60 4.84
C LEU A 178 4.45 -1.33 5.16
N ALA A 179 3.35 -0.60 5.37
CA ALA A 179 2.02 -1.18 5.65
C ALA A 179 1.39 -1.93 4.46
N GLY A 180 1.93 -1.80 3.26
CA GLY A 180 1.29 -2.26 2.02
C GLY A 180 0.80 -3.69 2.03
N TYR A 181 1.53 -4.61 2.64
CA TYR A 181 1.19 -6.03 2.61
C TYR A 181 0.94 -6.67 3.98
N VAL A 182 1.22 -6.00 5.09
CA VAL A 182 1.12 -6.62 6.43
C VAL A 182 -0.31 -6.98 6.85
N PHE A 183 -1.32 -6.37 6.23
CA PHE A 183 -2.72 -6.66 6.51
C PHE A 183 -3.31 -7.82 5.68
N PHE A 184 -2.48 -8.54 4.94
CA PHE A 184 -2.83 -9.79 4.26
C PHE A 184 -2.23 -11.00 4.99
N ASP A 185 -2.25 -11.00 6.31
CA ASP A 185 -1.59 -11.96 7.20
C ASP A 185 -1.97 -13.42 6.92
N ASP A 186 -3.25 -13.72 6.71
CA ASP A 186 -3.70 -15.07 6.35
C ASP A 186 -3.09 -15.55 5.01
N GLU A 187 -3.00 -14.65 4.03
CA GLU A 187 -2.44 -14.97 2.71
C GLU A 187 -0.91 -15.09 2.74
N ILE A 188 -0.26 -14.39 3.66
CA ILE A 188 1.18 -14.51 3.92
C ILE A 188 1.49 -15.71 4.81
N GLY A 189 0.54 -16.09 5.67
CA GLY A 189 0.69 -17.17 6.64
C GLY A 189 1.65 -16.82 7.77
N VAL A 190 1.45 -15.64 8.37
CA VAL A 190 2.24 -15.11 9.49
C VAL A 190 1.32 -14.75 10.65
N HIS A 191 1.69 -15.19 11.83
CA HIS A 191 1.05 -14.76 13.06
C HIS A 191 1.82 -13.59 13.66
N TRP A 192 1.61 -12.38 13.15
CA TRP A 192 2.36 -11.17 13.55
C TRP A 192 2.49 -11.02 15.06
N ARG A 193 1.39 -11.20 15.80
CA ARG A 193 1.39 -11.05 17.26
C ARG A 193 2.36 -12.01 17.95
N LYS A 194 2.51 -13.22 17.45
CA LYS A 194 3.36 -14.27 18.05
C LYS A 194 4.80 -14.17 17.57
N GLU A 195 4.98 -13.96 16.25
CA GLU A 195 6.29 -14.05 15.60
C GLU A 195 7.02 -12.71 15.54
N TYR A 196 6.27 -11.60 15.40
CA TYR A 196 6.80 -10.24 15.22
C TYR A 196 6.02 -9.22 16.05
N PRO A 197 6.10 -9.26 17.38
CA PRO A 197 5.22 -8.50 18.28
C PRO A 197 5.32 -6.98 18.12
N HIS A 198 6.47 -6.43 17.72
CA HIS A 198 6.62 -5.00 17.50
C HIS A 198 5.97 -4.56 16.19
N ILE A 199 6.03 -5.39 15.14
CA ILE A 199 5.26 -5.16 13.91
C ILE A 199 3.76 -5.20 14.24
N HIS A 200 3.29 -6.18 15.00
CA HIS A 200 1.88 -6.26 15.40
C HIS A 200 1.44 -5.01 16.16
N ALA A 201 2.20 -4.56 17.16
CA ALA A 201 1.87 -3.37 17.92
C ALA A 201 1.81 -2.11 17.04
N TRP A 202 2.71 -1.98 16.07
CA TRP A 202 2.69 -0.92 15.07
C TRP A 202 1.47 -1.04 14.13
N MET A 203 1.10 -2.24 13.68
CA MET A 203 -0.12 -2.46 12.89
C MET A 203 -1.38 -2.01 13.64
N GLU A 204 -1.49 -2.26 14.96
CA GLU A 204 -2.62 -1.79 15.75
C GLU A 204 -2.70 -0.26 15.80
N ARG A 205 -1.55 0.44 15.87
CA ARG A 205 -1.52 1.91 15.80
C ARG A 205 -1.96 2.42 14.41
N LEU A 206 -1.58 1.74 13.34
CA LEU A 206 -2.05 2.07 11.99
C LEU A 206 -3.56 1.85 11.84
N ARG A 207 -4.10 0.76 12.43
CA ARG A 207 -5.56 0.50 12.47
C ARG A 207 -6.33 1.60 13.22
N ALA A 208 -5.70 2.26 14.17
CA ALA A 208 -6.30 3.35 14.92
C ALA A 208 -6.29 4.70 14.17
N LEU A 209 -5.64 4.79 13.00
CA LEU A 209 -5.66 6.02 12.20
C LEU A 209 -7.06 6.30 11.67
N PRO A 210 -7.48 7.58 11.62
CA PRO A 210 -8.76 7.95 11.02
C PRO A 210 -8.90 7.41 9.60
N GLY A 211 -10.06 6.81 9.30
CA GLY A 211 -10.33 6.27 7.96
C GLY A 211 -9.59 4.98 7.62
N TRP A 212 -8.94 4.32 8.58
CA TRP A 212 -8.35 3.02 8.29
C TRP A 212 -9.42 2.00 7.87
N LYS A 213 -9.12 1.28 6.80
CA LYS A 213 -9.92 0.16 6.31
C LYS A 213 -9.01 -0.96 5.83
N HIS A 214 -9.48 -2.18 5.94
CA HIS A 214 -8.79 -3.32 5.35
C HIS A 214 -8.67 -3.16 3.82
N PRO A 215 -7.59 -3.62 3.15
CA PRO A 215 -7.43 -3.49 1.70
C PRO A 215 -8.64 -3.92 0.87
N TYR A 216 -9.28 -5.03 1.26
CA TYR A 216 -10.48 -5.57 0.60
C TYR A 216 -11.76 -4.77 0.85
N GLU A 217 -11.77 -3.88 1.84
CA GLU A 217 -12.89 -2.97 2.11
C GLU A 217 -12.66 -1.60 1.46
N LEU A 218 -11.39 -1.21 1.33
CA LEU A 218 -11.02 0.11 0.86
C LEU A 218 -11.02 0.22 -0.67
N MET A 219 -10.65 -0.85 -1.37
CA MET A 219 -10.46 -0.84 -2.81
C MET A 219 -11.33 -1.90 -3.49
N PRO A 220 -11.79 -1.65 -4.74
CA PRO A 220 -12.41 -2.70 -5.55
C PRO A 220 -11.38 -3.79 -5.88
N GLY A 221 -11.80 -5.04 -5.90
CA GLY A 221 -10.90 -6.17 -6.14
C GLY A 221 -11.53 -7.30 -6.93
N HIS A 222 -10.69 -8.24 -7.27
CA HIS A 222 -11.14 -9.52 -7.83
C HIS A 222 -11.77 -10.39 -6.74
N PRO A 223 -12.65 -11.32 -7.11
CA PRO A 223 -13.08 -12.36 -6.18
C PRO A 223 -11.86 -13.09 -5.61
N LEU A 224 -11.87 -13.31 -4.30
CA LEU A 224 -10.81 -14.10 -3.67
C LEU A 224 -10.86 -15.54 -4.18
N PRO A 225 -9.71 -16.20 -4.38
CA PRO A 225 -9.69 -17.63 -4.64
C PRO A 225 -10.41 -18.34 -3.49
N LYS A 226 -11.32 -19.26 -3.84
CA LYS A 226 -11.92 -20.14 -2.82
C LYS A 226 -10.77 -20.93 -2.21
N ALA A 227 -10.67 -20.93 -0.87
CA ALA A 227 -9.73 -21.81 -0.19
C ALA A 227 -9.92 -23.23 -0.74
N ALA A 228 -8.84 -23.86 -1.16
CA ALA A 228 -8.85 -25.27 -1.51
C ALA A 228 -9.23 -26.02 -0.22
N GLY A 229 -10.44 -26.64 -0.24
CA GLY A 229 -10.93 -27.47 0.85
C GLY A 229 -10.10 -28.74 1.02
#